data_3c809ebc8560f8b9b9cf70d773a6398b
#
_entry.id   3c809ebc8560f8b9b9cf70d773a6398b
#
_cell.length_a   1.000
_cell.length_b   1.000
_cell.length_c   1.000
_cell.angle_alpha   90.00
_cell.angle_beta   90.00
_cell.angle_gamma   90.00
#
_symmetry.space_group_name_H-M   'P 1'
#
loop_
_entity.id
_entity.type
_entity.pdbx_description
1 polymer ?
#
loop_
_entity_poly.entity_id
_entity_poly.type
_entity_poly.pdbx_seq_one_letter_code
_entity_poly.pdbx_strand_id
1 'polypeptide(L)'
;MDVVAHGLWGGAALSARGKKQFWLGILVGMAPDLLSFGVFHITRPGWIVSRLAGEISGPPALSILPAYVFHAYNVTHSLIVCAAVVVLLWRLLRRPPWLGVPWALHIVCDIPTHATNYFPTPFLWPLATPF
;
A
#
# COMPACT_ATOMS: atom_id res chain seq x y z
N MET A 1 3.06 0.79 -8.51
CA MET A 1 3.87 -0.44 -8.77
C MET A 1 3.00 -1.65 -8.41
N ASP A 2 3.41 -2.92 -8.67
CA ASP A 2 2.59 -4.05 -8.19
C ASP A 2 2.92 -4.43 -6.73
N VAL A 3 1.96 -5.10 -6.08
CA VAL A 3 2.03 -5.47 -4.65
C VAL A 3 3.28 -6.28 -4.30
N VAL A 4 3.70 -7.20 -5.20
CA VAL A 4 4.86 -8.07 -4.96
C VAL A 4 6.16 -7.26 -5.02
N ALA A 5 6.27 -6.35 -5.98
CA ALA A 5 7.42 -5.46 -6.09
C ALA A 5 7.58 -4.57 -4.85
N HIS A 6 6.49 -4.01 -4.31
CA HIS A 6 6.51 -3.27 -3.04
C HIS A 6 6.98 -4.15 -1.88
N GLY A 7 6.52 -5.39 -1.82
CA GLY A 7 7.01 -6.34 -0.82
C GLY A 7 8.51 -6.60 -0.92
N LEU A 8 9.01 -6.85 -2.13
CA LEU A 8 10.43 -7.11 -2.35
C LEU A 8 11.31 -5.90 -1.97
N TRP A 9 10.90 -4.68 -2.34
CA TRP A 9 11.58 -3.46 -1.91
C TRP A 9 11.56 -3.29 -0.39
N GLY A 10 10.41 -3.55 0.25
CA GLY A 10 10.29 -3.53 1.71
C GLY A 10 11.20 -4.55 2.41
N GLY A 11 11.26 -5.77 1.87
CA GLY A 11 12.17 -6.82 2.34
C GLY A 11 13.63 -6.43 2.17
N ALA A 12 14.01 -5.93 0.99
CA ALA A 12 15.36 -5.46 0.71
C ALA A 12 15.81 -4.35 1.69
N ALA A 13 14.93 -3.38 1.95
CA ALA A 13 15.20 -2.28 2.88
C ALA A 13 15.52 -2.75 4.31
N LEU A 14 14.99 -3.90 4.74
CA LEU A 14 15.23 -4.45 6.07
C LEU A 14 16.17 -5.66 6.09
N SER A 15 16.71 -6.08 4.95
CA SER A 15 17.52 -7.30 4.80
C SER A 15 18.76 -7.33 5.68
N ALA A 16 19.45 -6.20 5.83
CA ALA A 16 20.63 -6.06 6.67
C ALA A 16 20.36 -6.30 8.17
N ARG A 17 19.09 -6.30 8.60
CA ARG A 17 18.67 -6.57 9.98
C ARG A 17 18.37 -8.04 10.27
N GLY A 18 18.53 -8.91 9.27
CA GLY A 18 18.36 -10.35 9.37
C GLY A 18 17.08 -10.88 8.73
N LYS A 19 17.00 -12.21 8.59
CA LYS A 19 15.95 -12.93 7.85
C LYS A 19 14.52 -12.62 8.32
N LYS A 20 14.32 -12.49 9.65
CA LYS A 20 12.99 -12.17 10.21
C LYS A 20 12.54 -10.77 9.76
N GLN A 21 13.43 -9.80 9.78
CA GLN A 21 13.17 -8.43 9.38
C GLN A 21 12.95 -8.30 7.87
N PHE A 22 13.64 -9.10 7.06
CA PHE A 22 13.38 -9.20 5.64
C PHE A 22 11.92 -9.60 5.36
N TRP A 23 11.42 -10.69 5.97
CA TRP A 23 10.04 -11.13 5.78
C TRP A 23 9.01 -10.13 6.34
N LEU A 24 9.32 -9.51 7.47
CA LEU A 24 8.49 -8.45 8.02
C LEU A 24 8.44 -7.24 7.09
N GLY A 25 9.57 -6.90 6.47
CA GLY A 25 9.64 -5.84 5.47
C GLY A 25 8.78 -6.12 4.25
N ILE A 26 8.74 -7.39 3.78
CA ILE A 26 7.84 -7.80 2.70
C ILE A 26 6.39 -7.56 3.11
N LEU A 27 5.97 -8.03 4.28
CA LEU A 27 4.59 -7.89 4.75
C LEU A 27 4.18 -6.41 4.90
N VAL A 28 5.04 -5.61 5.51
CA VAL A 28 4.77 -4.17 5.70
C VAL A 28 4.78 -3.41 4.37
N GLY A 29 5.67 -3.78 3.44
CA GLY A 29 5.73 -3.19 2.10
C GLY A 29 4.50 -3.51 1.24
N MET A 30 3.86 -4.67 1.44
CA MET A 30 2.63 -5.06 0.75
C MET A 30 1.37 -4.50 1.42
N ALA A 31 1.43 -4.17 2.70
CA ALA A 31 0.26 -3.87 3.52
C ALA A 31 -0.62 -2.73 2.97
N PRO A 32 -0.12 -1.59 2.46
CA PRO A 32 -0.95 -0.53 1.92
C PRO A 32 -1.91 -0.99 0.83
N ASP A 33 -1.41 -1.75 -0.14
CA ASP A 33 -2.21 -2.31 -1.23
C ASP A 33 -3.20 -3.37 -0.74
N LEU A 34 -2.74 -4.26 0.15
CA LEU A 34 -3.60 -5.32 0.68
C LEU A 34 -4.75 -4.77 1.53
N LEU A 35 -4.53 -3.68 2.26
CA LEU A 35 -5.57 -3.03 3.08
C LEU A 35 -6.56 -2.22 2.24
N SER A 36 -6.18 -1.77 1.05
CA SER A 36 -7.06 -1.05 0.12
C SER A 36 -7.68 -1.99 -0.91
N PHE A 37 -6.94 -2.36 -1.95
CA PHE A 37 -7.41 -3.21 -3.04
C PHE A 37 -7.54 -4.69 -2.66
N GLY A 38 -6.74 -5.20 -1.72
CA GLY A 38 -6.86 -6.58 -1.27
C GLY A 38 -8.24 -6.90 -0.71
N VAL A 39 -8.83 -5.98 0.08
CA VAL A 39 -10.20 -6.14 0.60
C VAL A 39 -11.22 -6.16 -0.55
N PHE A 40 -11.05 -5.31 -1.58
CA PHE A 40 -11.90 -5.34 -2.78
C PHE A 40 -11.85 -6.71 -3.47
N HIS A 41 -10.67 -7.28 -3.63
CA HIS A 41 -10.51 -8.57 -4.29
C HIS A 41 -11.13 -9.72 -3.48
N ILE A 42 -10.95 -9.72 -2.16
CA ILE A 42 -11.55 -10.73 -1.27
C ILE A 42 -13.08 -10.66 -1.30
N THR A 43 -13.65 -9.46 -1.34
CA THR A 43 -15.10 -9.26 -1.35
C THR A 43 -15.74 -9.48 -2.73
N ARG A 44 -14.91 -9.53 -3.80
CA ARG A 44 -15.36 -9.73 -5.19
C ARG A 44 -14.55 -10.81 -5.91
N PRO A 45 -14.60 -12.07 -5.45
CA PRO A 45 -13.78 -13.14 -6.02
C PRO A 45 -14.08 -13.39 -7.51
N GLY A 46 -15.30 -13.15 -7.98
CA GLY A 46 -15.66 -13.25 -9.40
C GLY A 46 -14.79 -12.36 -10.30
N TRP A 47 -14.42 -11.18 -9.84
CA TRP A 47 -13.52 -10.29 -10.59
C TRP A 47 -12.12 -10.92 -10.79
N ILE A 48 -11.60 -11.58 -9.74
CA ILE A 48 -10.32 -12.30 -9.83
C ILE A 48 -10.43 -13.45 -10.83
N VAL A 49 -11.52 -14.22 -10.76
CA VAL A 49 -11.75 -15.38 -11.65
C VAL A 49 -11.80 -14.93 -13.10
N SER A 50 -12.58 -13.89 -13.44
CA SER A 50 -12.66 -13.34 -14.79
C SER A 50 -11.31 -12.79 -15.29
N ARG A 51 -10.51 -12.19 -14.39
CA ARG A 51 -9.17 -11.74 -14.75
C ARG A 51 -8.21 -12.90 -15.05
N LEU A 52 -8.24 -13.96 -14.23
CA LEU A 52 -7.44 -15.17 -14.45
C LEU A 52 -7.86 -15.93 -15.70
N ALA A 53 -9.16 -15.89 -16.06
CA ALA A 53 -9.72 -16.44 -17.29
C ALA A 53 -9.37 -15.60 -18.54
N GLY A 54 -8.75 -14.42 -18.38
CA GLY A 54 -8.44 -13.52 -19.49
C GLY A 54 -9.63 -12.73 -20.05
N GLU A 55 -10.79 -12.78 -19.37
CA GLU A 55 -12.00 -12.07 -19.77
C GLU A 55 -11.89 -10.56 -19.51
N ILE A 56 -11.11 -10.17 -18.52
CA ILE A 56 -10.90 -8.78 -18.10
C ILE A 56 -9.39 -8.48 -18.13
N SER A 57 -9.03 -7.36 -18.74
CA SER A 57 -7.67 -6.83 -18.75
C SER A 57 -7.61 -5.47 -18.04
N GLY A 58 -6.43 -5.13 -17.48
CA GLY A 58 -6.23 -3.85 -16.79
C GLY A 58 -6.79 -3.79 -15.37
N PRO A 59 -6.69 -2.64 -14.71
CA PRO A 59 -7.23 -2.41 -13.36
C PRO A 59 -8.76 -2.28 -13.40
N PRO A 60 -9.45 -2.44 -12.23
CA PRO A 60 -10.89 -2.23 -12.15
C PRO A 60 -11.26 -0.79 -12.49
N ALA A 61 -12.36 -0.57 -13.23
CA ALA A 61 -12.84 0.80 -13.49
C ALA A 61 -13.19 1.51 -12.18
N LEU A 62 -12.93 2.82 -12.09
CA LEU A 62 -13.21 3.61 -10.87
C LEU A 62 -14.67 3.53 -10.45
N SER A 63 -15.59 3.43 -11.42
CA SER A 63 -17.04 3.35 -11.18
C SER A 63 -17.52 2.09 -10.45
N ILE A 64 -16.74 1.00 -10.48
CA ILE A 64 -17.09 -0.24 -9.78
C ILE A 64 -16.44 -0.38 -8.41
N LEU A 65 -15.54 0.53 -8.08
CA LEU A 65 -14.83 0.52 -6.79
C LEU A 65 -15.71 1.10 -5.69
N PRO A 66 -15.90 0.38 -4.58
CA PRO A 66 -16.61 0.91 -3.43
C PRO A 66 -15.87 2.08 -2.76
N ALA A 67 -16.60 2.99 -2.13
CA ALA A 67 -16.04 4.17 -1.46
C ALA A 67 -14.94 3.82 -0.43
N TYR A 68 -15.05 2.67 0.24
CA TYR A 68 -14.04 2.26 1.22
C TYR A 68 -12.65 2.06 0.61
N VAL A 69 -12.54 1.68 -0.68
CA VAL A 69 -11.23 1.52 -1.36
C VAL A 69 -10.52 2.86 -1.43
N PHE A 70 -11.24 3.94 -1.79
CA PHE A 70 -10.67 5.28 -1.86
C PHE A 70 -10.24 5.78 -0.46
N HIS A 71 -11.07 5.56 0.56
CA HIS A 71 -10.73 5.95 1.93
C HIS A 71 -9.53 5.16 2.46
N ALA A 72 -9.52 3.85 2.28
CA ALA A 72 -8.40 3.01 2.69
C ALA A 72 -7.12 3.39 1.95
N TYR A 73 -7.21 3.64 0.63
CA TYR A 73 -6.08 4.07 -0.18
C TYR A 73 -5.50 5.41 0.31
N ASN A 74 -6.34 6.41 0.56
CA ASN A 74 -5.92 7.70 1.09
C ASN A 74 -5.15 7.57 2.42
N VAL A 75 -5.65 6.74 3.33
CA VAL A 75 -5.01 6.50 4.63
C VAL A 75 -3.70 5.74 4.48
N THR A 76 -3.69 4.66 3.70
CA THR A 76 -2.53 3.77 3.61
C THR A 76 -1.41 4.30 2.71
N HIS A 77 -1.71 5.22 1.78
CA HIS A 77 -0.74 5.82 0.87
C HIS A 77 -0.36 7.27 1.24
N SER A 78 -0.61 7.66 2.51
CA SER A 78 -0.21 8.95 3.06
C SER A 78 1.08 8.84 3.87
N LEU A 79 2.10 9.65 3.53
CA LEU A 79 3.31 9.80 4.33
C LEU A 79 3.03 10.44 5.69
N ILE A 80 2.02 11.31 5.77
CA ILE A 80 1.60 11.96 7.03
C ILE A 80 1.04 10.92 7.99
N VAL A 81 0.13 10.06 7.49
CA VAL A 81 -0.43 8.96 8.30
C VAL A 81 0.66 7.95 8.68
N CYS A 82 1.51 7.58 7.73
CA CYS A 82 2.64 6.68 7.98
C CYS A 82 3.52 7.23 9.13
N ALA A 83 3.94 8.48 9.05
CA ALA A 83 4.76 9.12 10.08
C ALA A 83 4.04 9.16 11.44
N ALA A 84 2.77 9.55 11.46
CA ALA A 84 1.97 9.61 12.68
C ALA A 84 1.85 8.24 13.36
N VAL A 85 1.55 7.18 12.59
CA VAL A 85 1.45 5.81 13.10
C VAL A 85 2.80 5.31 13.61
N VAL A 86 3.89 5.55 12.87
CA VAL A 86 5.24 5.14 13.29
C VAL A 86 5.65 5.82 14.59
N VAL A 87 5.41 7.14 14.72
CA VAL A 87 5.70 7.89 15.96
C VAL A 87 4.85 7.36 17.12
N LEU A 88 3.57 7.10 16.89
CA LEU A 88 2.66 6.56 17.90
C LEU A 88 3.13 5.17 18.39
N LEU A 89 3.43 4.26 17.47
CA LEU A 89 3.93 2.92 17.80
C LEU A 89 5.28 2.99 18.54
N TRP A 90 6.15 3.89 18.13
CA TRP A 90 7.41 4.10 18.82
C TRP A 90 7.21 4.58 20.27
N ARG A 91 6.35 5.57 20.48
CA ARG A 91 6.12 6.16 21.80
C ARG A 91 5.34 5.25 22.75
N LEU A 92 4.25 4.63 22.25
CA LEU A 92 3.37 3.81 23.09
C LEU A 92 3.86 2.39 23.27
N LEU A 93 4.30 1.74 22.20
CA LEU A 93 4.67 0.33 22.20
C LEU A 93 6.17 0.10 22.20
N ARG A 94 6.96 1.17 22.22
CA ARG A 94 8.44 1.12 22.11
C ARG A 94 8.91 0.31 20.89
N ARG A 95 8.12 0.28 19.82
CA ARG A 95 8.48 -0.42 18.58
C ARG A 95 9.50 0.41 17.81
N PRO A 96 10.51 -0.24 17.21
CA PRO A 96 11.53 0.47 16.46
C PRO A 96 10.96 1.26 15.27
N PRO A 97 11.30 2.54 15.07
CA PRO A 97 10.75 3.38 14.00
C PRO A 97 11.14 2.89 12.60
N TRP A 98 12.21 2.11 12.45
CA TRP A 98 12.61 1.52 11.16
C TRP A 98 11.57 0.55 10.58
N LEU A 99 10.59 0.06 11.37
CA LEU A 99 9.46 -0.72 10.86
C LEU A 99 8.57 0.09 9.89
N GLY A 100 8.59 1.41 9.96
CA GLY A 100 7.89 2.28 9.02
C GLY A 100 8.60 2.45 7.68
N VAL A 101 9.88 2.08 7.56
CA VAL A 101 10.67 2.27 6.32
C VAL A 101 10.04 1.55 5.12
N PRO A 102 9.64 0.27 5.20
CA PRO A 102 8.99 -0.41 4.07
C PRO A 102 7.68 0.26 3.64
N TRP A 103 6.91 0.77 4.59
CA TRP A 103 5.67 1.50 4.29
C TRP A 103 5.95 2.85 3.62
N ALA A 104 6.87 3.65 4.16
CA ALA A 104 7.26 4.91 3.54
C ALA A 104 7.85 4.69 2.14
N LEU A 105 8.67 3.66 1.96
CA LEU A 105 9.26 3.30 0.66
C LEU A 105 8.19 2.91 -0.36
N HIS A 106 7.17 2.14 0.05
CA HIS A 106 6.01 1.83 -0.79
C HIS A 106 5.40 3.12 -1.36
N ILE A 107 5.04 4.07 -0.48
CA ILE A 107 4.41 5.33 -0.89
C ILE A 107 5.32 6.14 -1.82
N VAL A 108 6.62 6.25 -1.49
CA VAL A 108 7.59 6.99 -2.30
C VAL A 108 7.76 6.38 -3.70
N CYS A 109 7.77 5.06 -3.80
CA CYS A 109 7.83 4.37 -5.09
C CYS A 109 6.55 4.57 -5.92
N ASP A 110 5.40 4.74 -5.28
CA ASP A 110 4.13 4.94 -5.97
C ASP A 110 3.95 6.33 -6.55
N ILE A 111 4.56 7.36 -5.96
CA ILE A 111 4.48 8.74 -6.48
C ILE A 111 4.82 8.82 -7.98
N PRO A 112 5.97 8.30 -8.45
CA PRO A 112 6.32 8.37 -9.88
C PRO A 112 5.71 7.24 -10.73
N THR A 113 5.19 6.17 -10.13
CA THR A 113 4.74 4.98 -10.87
C THR A 113 3.24 4.91 -11.08
N HIS A 114 2.45 5.70 -10.35
CA HIS A 114 1.01 5.78 -10.53
C HIS A 114 0.64 6.87 -11.55
N ALA A 115 -0.33 6.55 -12.39
CA ALA A 115 -0.86 7.50 -13.35
C ALA A 115 -1.71 8.57 -12.66
N THR A 116 -1.59 9.82 -13.08
CA THR A 116 -2.32 10.95 -12.50
C THR A 116 -3.83 10.88 -12.71
N ASN A 117 -4.28 10.11 -13.70
CA ASN A 117 -5.70 9.92 -14.03
C ASN A 117 -6.33 8.65 -13.45
N TYR A 118 -5.53 7.82 -12.76
CA TYR A 118 -6.01 6.60 -12.12
C TYR A 118 -5.25 6.37 -10.82
N PHE A 119 -5.91 6.58 -9.67
CA PHE A 119 -5.33 6.44 -8.33
C PHE A 119 -3.97 7.14 -8.15
N PRO A 120 -3.90 8.48 -8.34
CA PRO A 120 -2.69 9.23 -7.98
C PRO A 120 -2.42 9.09 -6.49
N THR A 121 -1.14 8.94 -6.13
CA THR A 121 -0.74 8.65 -4.75
C THR A 121 -1.01 9.85 -3.82
N PRO A 122 -1.88 9.72 -2.79
CA PRO A 122 -2.29 10.82 -1.91
C PRO A 122 -1.28 11.03 -0.77
N PHE A 123 0.01 11.21 -1.11
CA PHE A 123 1.10 11.21 -0.13
C PHE A 123 1.02 12.34 0.91
N LEU A 124 0.26 13.41 0.65
CA LEU A 124 0.02 14.53 1.59
C LEU A 124 -1.35 14.49 2.26
N TRP A 125 -2.15 13.44 2.04
CA TRP A 125 -3.45 13.35 2.72
C TRP A 125 -3.27 13.39 4.24
N PRO A 126 -4.12 14.09 5.06
CA PRO A 126 -5.35 14.78 4.67
C PRO A 126 -5.16 16.25 4.22
N LEU A 127 -3.94 16.78 4.14
CA LEU A 127 -3.69 18.18 3.78
C LEU A 127 -3.96 18.46 2.30
N ALA A 128 -3.77 17.45 1.44
CA ALA A 128 -4.12 17.52 0.03
C ALA A 128 -4.64 16.15 -0.43
N THR A 129 -5.69 16.15 -1.25
CA THR A 129 -6.22 14.96 -1.90
C THR A 129 -6.08 15.10 -3.40
N PRO A 130 -5.56 14.09 -4.12
CA PRO A 130 -5.48 14.11 -5.58
C PRO A 130 -6.82 13.75 -6.26
N PHE A 131 -7.87 13.43 -5.48
CA PHE A 131 -9.22 13.08 -5.96
C PHE A 131 -10.22 14.17 -5.64
#